data_e3863c3bc4f36c3c1de573d7c85ef709
#
_entry.id   e3863c3bc4f36c3c1de573d7c85ef709
#
_cell.length_a   1.000
_cell.length_b   1.000
_cell.length_c   1.000
_cell.angle_alpha   90.00
_cell.angle_beta   90.00
_cell.angle_gamma   90.00
#
_symmetry.space_group_name_H-M   'P 1'
#
loop_
_entity.id
_entity.type
_entity.pdbx_description
1 polymer ?
#
loop_
_entity_poly.entity_id
_entity_poly.type
_entity_poly.pdbx_seq_one_letter_code
_entity_poly.pdbx_strand_id
1 'polypeptide(L)'
;MSYVSEVSSDDAPTVLIVDNNQMSIMRLKEVFRKRGFALVVCEDGDEAVDEYIRLNPELVVMSLDIPSLDGHLAALEMREHGGDSRILFIAPNRLSDLAEQATFSAGAVGWLTKPVTQSQLDEIWDEVLGEIPEAPGLE
;
A
#
# COMPACT_ATOMS: atom_id res chain seq x y z
N MET A 1 -4.19 -12.08 -15.19
CA MET A 1 -3.46 -11.19 -14.30
C MET A 1 -4.41 -10.28 -13.57
N SER A 2 -4.18 -10.09 -12.31
CA SER A 2 -5.07 -9.29 -11.49
C SER A 2 -4.49 -7.94 -11.09
N TYR A 3 -3.48 -7.46 -11.77
CA TYR A 3 -2.92 -6.16 -11.45
C TYR A 3 -2.97 -5.21 -12.64
N VAL A 4 -3.03 -3.93 -12.33
CA VAL A 4 -2.97 -2.84 -13.31
C VAL A 4 -1.78 -1.96 -12.95
N SER A 5 -0.97 -1.63 -13.93
CA SER A 5 0.21 -0.80 -13.74
C SER A 5 0.03 0.54 -14.43
N GLU A 6 0.24 1.62 -13.68
CA GLU A 6 0.23 2.99 -14.21
C GLU A 6 1.53 3.64 -13.80
N VAL A 7 2.27 4.17 -14.76
CA VAL A 7 3.59 4.73 -14.52
C VAL A 7 3.63 6.15 -15.04
N SER A 8 4.08 7.08 -14.23
CA SER A 8 4.22 8.48 -14.62
C SER A 8 5.63 8.81 -15.05
N SER A 9 6.65 8.25 -14.43
CA SER A 9 8.04 8.58 -14.73
C SER A 9 8.94 7.48 -14.16
N ASP A 10 10.13 7.31 -14.75
CA ASP A 10 11.11 6.34 -14.29
C ASP A 10 11.62 6.65 -12.88
N ASP A 11 11.58 7.92 -12.50
CA ASP A 11 12.03 8.35 -11.18
C ASP A 11 10.92 8.36 -10.14
N ALA A 12 9.70 8.03 -10.55
CA ALA A 12 8.57 8.05 -9.64
C ALA A 12 8.70 6.95 -8.58
N PRO A 13 8.37 7.25 -7.32
CA PRO A 13 8.26 6.18 -6.34
C PRO A 13 7.08 5.29 -6.70
N THR A 14 7.19 4.01 -6.36
CA THR A 14 6.16 3.02 -6.69
C THR A 14 5.36 2.68 -5.45
N VAL A 15 4.04 2.65 -5.58
CA VAL A 15 3.17 2.11 -4.54
C VAL A 15 2.50 0.84 -5.06
N LEU A 16 2.57 -0.22 -4.26
CA LEU A 16 1.86 -1.45 -4.53
C LEU A 16 0.58 -1.42 -3.70
N ILE A 17 -0.55 -1.34 -4.39
CA ILE A 17 -1.87 -1.30 -3.75
C ILE A 17 -2.45 -2.71 -3.78
N VAL A 18 -2.73 -3.27 -2.61
CA VAL A 18 -3.28 -4.62 -2.51
C VAL A 18 -4.68 -4.53 -1.91
N ASP A 19 -5.67 -4.67 -2.76
CA ASP A 19 -7.07 -4.58 -2.39
C ASP A 19 -7.90 -5.19 -3.51
N ASN A 20 -9.05 -5.77 -3.18
CA ASN A 20 -9.97 -6.31 -4.18
C ASN A 20 -11.28 -5.54 -4.26
N ASN A 21 -11.44 -4.49 -3.48
CA ASN A 21 -12.63 -3.64 -3.52
C ASN A 21 -12.42 -2.53 -4.54
N GLN A 22 -13.23 -2.50 -5.59
CA GLN A 22 -13.02 -1.56 -6.68
C GLN A 22 -13.13 -0.09 -6.26
N MET A 23 -14.04 0.23 -5.36
CA MET A 23 -14.16 1.60 -4.88
C MET A 23 -12.94 2.03 -4.08
N SER A 24 -12.43 1.12 -3.25
CA SER A 24 -11.22 1.37 -2.48
C SER A 24 -10.02 1.58 -3.40
N ILE A 25 -9.88 0.71 -4.40
CA ILE A 25 -8.80 0.81 -5.38
C ILE A 25 -8.83 2.16 -6.09
N MET A 26 -10.01 2.58 -6.55
CA MET A 26 -10.17 3.85 -7.24
C MET A 26 -9.73 5.03 -6.38
N ARG A 27 -10.12 5.03 -5.11
CA ARG A 27 -9.75 6.10 -4.18
C ARG A 27 -8.24 6.14 -3.94
N LEU A 28 -7.65 4.98 -3.73
CA LEU A 28 -6.20 4.88 -3.48
C LEU A 28 -5.41 5.31 -4.71
N LYS A 29 -5.83 4.86 -5.89
CA LYS A 29 -5.16 5.27 -7.12
C LYS A 29 -5.17 6.78 -7.28
N GLU A 30 -6.29 7.41 -6.98
CA GLU A 30 -6.38 8.87 -7.12
C GLU A 30 -5.45 9.60 -6.16
N VAL A 31 -5.44 9.21 -4.88
CA VAL A 31 -4.62 9.93 -3.90
C VAL A 31 -3.13 9.75 -4.17
N PHE A 32 -2.70 8.56 -4.60
CA PHE A 32 -1.29 8.33 -4.87
C PHE A 32 -0.87 8.88 -6.23
N ARG A 33 -1.76 8.87 -7.21
CA ARG A 33 -1.47 9.51 -8.49
C ARG A 33 -1.18 11.00 -8.31
N LYS A 34 -1.95 11.67 -7.46
CA LYS A 34 -1.74 13.08 -7.18
C LYS A 34 -0.39 13.37 -6.54
N ARG A 35 0.19 12.39 -5.88
CA ARG A 35 1.51 12.54 -5.27
C ARG A 35 2.64 12.04 -6.17
N GLY A 36 2.31 11.69 -7.41
CA GLY A 36 3.31 11.34 -8.40
C GLY A 36 3.82 9.91 -8.34
N PHE A 37 3.10 9.00 -7.68
CA PHE A 37 3.51 7.61 -7.59
C PHE A 37 3.19 6.85 -8.87
N ALA A 38 4.08 5.93 -9.22
CA ALA A 38 3.74 4.87 -10.16
C ALA A 38 2.90 3.85 -9.38
N LEU A 39 1.80 3.39 -10.00
CA LEU A 39 0.80 2.58 -9.32
C LEU A 39 0.79 1.15 -9.85
N VAL A 40 0.84 0.17 -8.95
CA VAL A 40 0.62 -1.23 -9.30
C VAL A 40 -0.43 -1.78 -8.35
N VAL A 41 -1.44 -2.46 -8.88
CA VAL A 41 -2.56 -2.97 -8.09
C VAL A 41 -2.63 -4.48 -8.19
N CYS A 42 -2.68 -5.15 -7.04
CA CYS A 42 -2.93 -6.59 -6.93
C CYS A 42 -4.20 -6.80 -6.13
N GLU A 43 -4.95 -7.84 -6.48
CA GLU A 43 -6.23 -8.10 -5.83
C GLU A 43 -6.19 -9.23 -4.80
N ASP A 44 -5.08 -9.94 -4.68
CA ASP A 44 -4.94 -10.95 -3.64
C ASP A 44 -3.52 -10.98 -3.07
N GLY A 45 -3.39 -11.64 -1.91
CA GLY A 45 -2.15 -11.64 -1.17
C GLY A 45 -1.02 -12.42 -1.83
N ASP A 46 -1.35 -13.52 -2.51
CA ASP A 46 -0.32 -14.33 -3.17
C ASP A 46 0.36 -13.57 -4.29
N GLU A 47 -0.45 -12.94 -5.15
CA GLU A 47 0.11 -12.13 -6.24
C GLU A 47 0.87 -10.92 -5.70
N ALA A 48 0.41 -10.38 -4.58
CA ALA A 48 1.05 -9.21 -3.98
C ALA A 48 2.48 -9.51 -3.53
N VAL A 49 2.70 -10.69 -2.96
CA VAL A 49 4.05 -11.08 -2.54
C VAL A 49 4.98 -11.18 -3.74
N ASP A 50 4.52 -11.81 -4.81
CA ASP A 50 5.31 -11.93 -6.04
C ASP A 50 5.64 -10.56 -6.64
N GLU A 51 4.66 -9.67 -6.69
CA GLU A 51 4.87 -8.32 -7.20
C GLU A 51 5.79 -7.51 -6.30
N TYR A 52 5.68 -7.68 -5.00
CA TYR A 52 6.58 -7.03 -4.04
C TYR A 52 8.04 -7.38 -4.32
N ILE A 53 8.30 -8.67 -4.52
CA ILE A 53 9.66 -9.15 -4.80
C ILE A 53 10.17 -8.56 -6.11
N ARG A 54 9.32 -8.54 -7.13
CA ARG A 54 9.69 -8.03 -8.44
C ARG A 54 9.94 -6.53 -8.45
N LEU A 55 9.08 -5.77 -7.75
CA LEU A 55 9.07 -4.31 -7.83
C LEU A 55 9.95 -3.63 -6.79
N ASN A 56 10.08 -4.21 -5.62
CA ASN A 56 10.71 -3.56 -4.47
C ASN A 56 10.14 -2.14 -4.30
N PRO A 57 8.83 -2.00 -4.07
CA PRO A 57 8.18 -0.68 -4.06
C PRO A 57 8.58 0.14 -2.83
N GLU A 58 8.47 1.45 -2.92
CA GLU A 58 8.70 2.31 -1.77
C GLU A 58 7.62 2.15 -0.71
N LEU A 59 6.40 1.88 -1.14
CA LEU A 59 5.26 1.77 -0.24
C LEU A 59 4.33 0.64 -0.67
N VAL A 60 3.86 -0.12 0.29
CA VAL A 60 2.79 -1.11 0.08
C VAL A 60 1.58 -0.65 0.88
N VAL A 61 0.45 -0.48 0.22
CA VAL A 61 -0.83 -0.22 0.89
C VAL A 61 -1.60 -1.54 0.85
N MET A 62 -1.74 -2.15 2.02
CA MET A 62 -2.23 -3.51 2.15
C MET A 62 -3.58 -3.55 2.86
N SER A 63 -4.62 -3.98 2.15
CA SER A 63 -5.90 -4.23 2.77
C SER A 63 -5.85 -5.52 3.57
N LEU A 64 -6.44 -5.51 4.76
CA LEU A 64 -6.54 -6.73 5.57
C LEU A 64 -7.71 -7.61 5.14
N ASP A 65 -8.62 -7.07 4.34
CA ASP A 65 -9.83 -7.76 3.89
C ASP A 65 -9.68 -8.16 2.42
N ILE A 66 -8.81 -9.13 2.16
CA ILE A 66 -8.54 -9.61 0.79
C ILE A 66 -8.58 -11.14 0.75
N PRO A 67 -8.83 -11.71 -0.44
CA PRO A 67 -8.87 -13.17 -0.60
C PRO A 67 -7.49 -13.80 -0.65
N SER A 68 -7.46 -15.11 -0.66
CA SER A 68 -6.26 -15.95 -0.72
C SER A 68 -5.44 -15.81 0.55
N LEU A 69 -4.25 -15.29 0.43
CA LEU A 69 -3.39 -15.03 1.57
C LEU A 69 -3.80 -13.68 2.16
N ASP A 70 -4.26 -13.66 3.41
CA ASP A 70 -4.74 -12.40 3.99
C ASP A 70 -3.62 -11.36 4.12
N GLY A 71 -4.02 -10.11 4.27
CA GLY A 71 -3.08 -8.98 4.23
C GLY A 71 -2.00 -9.05 5.29
N HIS A 72 -2.32 -9.53 6.48
CA HIS A 72 -1.34 -9.65 7.56
C HIS A 72 -0.26 -10.68 7.20
N LEU A 73 -0.69 -11.87 6.75
CA LEU A 73 0.25 -12.92 6.38
C LEU A 73 1.08 -12.52 5.16
N ALA A 74 0.46 -11.86 4.19
CA ALA A 74 1.19 -11.38 3.02
C ALA A 74 2.29 -10.39 3.43
N ALA A 75 1.98 -9.48 4.35
CA ALA A 75 2.96 -8.51 4.82
C ALA A 75 4.12 -9.19 5.56
N LEU A 76 3.83 -10.19 6.38
CA LEU A 76 4.87 -10.95 7.06
C LEU A 76 5.77 -11.65 6.07
N GLU A 77 5.19 -12.24 5.03
CA GLU A 77 5.96 -12.91 4.00
C GLU A 77 6.85 -11.92 3.22
N MET A 78 6.32 -10.74 2.94
CA MET A 78 7.11 -9.67 2.32
C MET A 78 8.33 -9.31 3.19
N ARG A 79 8.14 -9.22 4.50
CA ARG A 79 9.24 -8.92 5.42
C ARG A 79 10.32 -9.99 5.39
N GLU A 80 9.95 -11.24 5.21
CA GLU A 80 10.92 -12.34 5.11
C GLU A 80 11.84 -12.22 3.90
N HIS A 81 11.37 -11.58 2.83
CA HIS A 81 12.17 -11.36 1.64
C HIS A 81 13.09 -10.14 1.76
N GLY A 82 12.98 -9.40 2.85
CA GLY A 82 13.81 -8.22 3.06
C GLY A 82 13.31 -7.02 2.27
N GLY A 83 14.13 -6.00 2.20
CA GLY A 83 13.77 -4.76 1.51
C GLY A 83 13.35 -3.68 2.49
N ASP A 84 13.26 -2.47 1.99
CA ASP A 84 13.02 -1.29 2.79
C ASP A 84 11.63 -0.69 2.60
N SER A 85 10.74 -1.42 1.96
CA SER A 85 9.39 -0.90 1.70
C SER A 85 8.65 -0.60 2.98
N ARG A 86 7.97 0.53 3.00
CA ARG A 86 7.03 0.84 4.07
C ARG A 86 5.73 0.12 3.78
N ILE A 87 5.10 -0.39 4.83
CA ILE A 87 3.80 -1.06 4.71
C ILE A 87 2.79 -0.25 5.50
N LEU A 88 1.70 0.13 4.84
CA LEU A 88 0.59 0.83 5.46
C LEU A 88 -0.64 -0.07 5.30
N PHE A 89 -1.21 -0.52 6.41
CA PHE A 89 -2.41 -1.33 6.34
C PHE A 89 -3.64 -0.45 6.19
N ILE A 90 -4.64 -0.97 5.51
CA ILE A 90 -5.97 -0.35 5.45
C ILE A 90 -7.00 -1.41 5.81
N ALA A 91 -8.05 -1.01 6.51
CA ALA A 91 -9.03 -1.97 7.01
C ALA A 91 -10.35 -1.28 7.30
N PRO A 92 -11.47 -1.99 7.15
CA PRO A 92 -12.75 -1.46 7.64
C PRO A 92 -12.71 -1.39 9.18
N ASN A 93 -13.54 -0.52 9.73
CA ASN A 93 -13.55 -0.29 11.17
C ASN A 93 -13.73 -1.56 12.00
N ARG A 94 -14.50 -2.52 11.49
CA ARG A 94 -14.72 -3.79 12.20
C ARG A 94 -13.45 -4.61 12.40
N LEU A 95 -12.39 -4.31 11.65
CA LEU A 95 -11.12 -5.01 11.73
C LEU A 95 -10.02 -4.16 12.39
N SER A 96 -10.40 -3.12 13.13
CA SER A 96 -9.42 -2.20 13.73
C SER A 96 -8.46 -2.89 14.69
N ASP A 97 -8.94 -3.83 15.49
CA ASP A 97 -8.06 -4.55 16.41
C ASP A 97 -7.04 -5.40 15.67
N LEU A 98 -7.48 -6.06 14.60
CA LEU A 98 -6.59 -6.84 13.76
C LEU A 98 -5.56 -5.93 13.09
N ALA A 99 -5.99 -4.76 12.65
CA ALA A 99 -5.10 -3.81 11.99
C ALA A 99 -4.00 -3.33 12.93
N GLU A 100 -4.34 -3.07 14.19
CA GLU A 100 -3.34 -2.69 15.18
C GLU A 100 -2.33 -3.79 15.41
N GLN A 101 -2.80 -5.02 15.59
CA GLN A 101 -1.92 -6.17 15.80
C GLN A 101 -1.02 -6.41 14.59
N ALA A 102 -1.58 -6.33 13.38
CA ALA A 102 -0.83 -6.55 12.16
C ALA A 102 0.24 -5.47 11.98
N THR A 103 -0.08 -4.24 12.29
CA THR A 103 0.85 -3.12 12.21
C THR A 103 2.07 -3.38 13.07
N PHE A 104 1.84 -3.81 14.30
CA PHE A 104 2.93 -4.11 15.23
C PHE A 104 3.75 -5.31 14.75
N SER A 105 3.09 -6.42 14.43
CA SER A 105 3.80 -7.66 14.12
C SER A 105 4.56 -7.61 12.79
N ALA A 106 4.06 -6.89 11.81
CA ALA A 106 4.72 -6.79 10.51
C ALA A 106 5.69 -5.60 10.40
N GLY A 107 5.81 -4.82 11.47
CA GLY A 107 6.64 -3.62 11.43
C GLY A 107 6.13 -2.62 10.41
N ALA A 108 4.80 -2.50 10.27
CA ALA A 108 4.20 -1.54 9.37
C ALA A 108 4.29 -0.14 9.96
N VAL A 109 4.19 0.87 9.11
CA VAL A 109 4.29 2.25 9.56
C VAL A 109 3.00 2.74 10.22
N GLY A 110 1.89 2.05 9.96
CA GLY A 110 0.61 2.39 10.58
C GLY A 110 -0.53 1.73 9.85
N TRP A 111 -1.75 2.15 10.16
CA TRP A 111 -2.92 1.68 9.44
C TRP A 111 -3.97 2.79 9.38
N LEU A 112 -4.82 2.72 8.37
CA LEU A 112 -5.91 3.68 8.18
C LEU A 112 -7.23 2.95 8.03
N THR A 113 -8.30 3.60 8.48
CA THR A 113 -9.66 3.07 8.33
C THR A 113 -10.18 3.37 6.95
N LYS A 114 -10.80 2.39 6.31
CA LYS A 114 -11.50 2.59 5.03
C LYS A 114 -12.81 3.35 5.27
N PRO A 115 -13.24 4.20 4.36
CA PRO A 115 -12.56 4.59 3.12
C PRO A 115 -11.37 5.52 3.38
N VAL A 116 -10.29 5.30 2.65
CA VAL A 116 -9.10 6.14 2.81
C VAL A 116 -9.31 7.45 2.09
N THR A 117 -9.08 8.55 2.79
CA THR A 117 -9.27 9.90 2.26
C THR A 117 -7.94 10.61 2.11
N GLN A 118 -7.92 11.64 1.29
CA GLN A 118 -6.76 12.49 1.13
C GLN A 118 -6.33 13.08 2.49
N SER A 119 -7.33 13.47 3.29
CA SER A 119 -7.07 14.06 4.60
C SER A 119 -6.33 13.12 5.54
N GLN A 120 -6.74 11.85 5.59
CA GLN A 120 -6.05 10.86 6.41
C GLN A 120 -4.60 10.69 6.00
N LEU A 121 -4.36 10.62 4.68
CA LEU A 121 -3.00 10.49 4.17
C LEU A 121 -2.16 11.72 4.45
N ASP A 122 -2.74 12.89 4.30
CA ASP A 122 -2.02 14.15 4.58
C ASP A 122 -1.56 14.20 6.03
N GLU A 123 -2.40 13.74 6.96
CA GLU A 123 -2.06 13.76 8.39
C GLU A 123 -0.84 12.90 8.72
N ILE A 124 -0.69 11.76 8.06
CA ILE A 124 0.42 10.85 8.35
C ILE A 124 1.61 11.05 7.42
N TRP A 125 1.44 11.84 6.35
CA TRP A 125 2.45 11.91 5.31
C TRP A 125 3.79 12.39 5.84
N ASP A 126 3.79 13.51 6.55
CA ASP A 126 5.05 14.11 7.02
C ASP A 126 5.73 13.26 8.09
N GLU A 127 4.95 12.64 8.98
CA GLU A 127 5.51 11.90 10.10
C GLU A 127 5.92 10.48 9.72
N VAL A 128 5.20 9.87 8.79
CA VAL A 128 5.32 8.45 8.52
C VAL A 128 5.81 8.16 7.12
N LEU A 129 5.33 8.91 6.14
CA LEU A 129 5.64 8.68 4.74
C LEU A 129 6.54 9.75 4.13
N GLY A 130 6.89 10.78 4.90
CA GLY A 130 7.59 11.96 4.39
C GLY A 130 8.95 11.71 3.76
N GLU A 131 9.56 10.56 4.06
CA GLU A 131 10.86 10.23 3.47
C GLU A 131 10.74 9.63 2.07
N ILE A 132 9.53 9.30 1.64
CA ILE A 132 9.30 8.81 0.29
C ILE A 132 9.27 10.02 -0.64
N PRO A 133 10.21 10.12 -1.59
CA PRO A 133 10.27 11.29 -2.45
C PRO A 133 9.10 11.33 -3.42
N GLU A 134 8.63 12.52 -3.73
CA GLU A 134 7.65 12.71 -4.79
C GLU A 134 8.39 12.73 -6.13
N ALA A 135 7.71 12.32 -7.20
CA ALA A 135 8.32 12.32 -8.52
C ALA A 135 8.63 13.76 -8.95
N PRO A 136 9.83 14.02 -9.46
CA PRO A 136 10.17 15.38 -9.90
C PRO A 136 9.36 15.79 -11.11
N GLY A 137 9.03 17.07 -11.17
CA GLY A 137 8.40 17.65 -12.35
C GLY A 137 6.92 17.37 -12.51
N LEU A 138 6.22 17.01 -11.46
CA LEU A 138 4.79 16.73 -11.51
C LEU A 138 3.92 17.91 -11.04
N GLU A 139 4.50 19.04 -10.80
CA GLU A 139 3.72 20.21 -10.49
C GLU A 139 3.06 20.80 -11.72
#